data_d9ec7b29fe11f3051a1c530ac068facf
#
_entry.id   d9ec7b29fe11f3051a1c530ac068facf
#
_cell.length_a   1.000
_cell.length_b   1.000
_cell.length_c   1.000
_cell.angle_alpha   90.00
_cell.angle_beta   90.00
_cell.angle_gamma   90.00
#
_symmetry.space_group_name_H-M   'P 1'
#
loop_
_entity.id
_entity.type
_entity.pdbx_description
1 polymer ?
#
loop_
_entity_poly.entity_id
_entity_poly.type
_entity_poly.pdbx_seq_one_letter_code
_entity_poly.pdbx_strand_id
1 'polypeptide(L)'
;MDKFINENVKSEEEAIQGAKYIIAEYISDNAFYRKWIRNFTFNNGKIKSKIKKNAEDEKKIYEMYYDYEEEVKKIKPHRVLAINRGEKEDILTVNIEINKEKILDFLKSKIIKKENSIVTTCVLDAVDDSYKRLISPSIEREIRSDLTTVAEEAAIKNFGKNLESLLLTPPIKEKMVLAFDPGFTNGCKLAVIDKNGTYITSLVIKPFSKNEKDLVLSKNILVDLIKKYKIDVIAIGNGTASRESEKLCADVIKENNLSCKYVIVSEAGASIYSTEKVASEEFPNLSPNERSAVSIGRRLQDPLSELVKIPPYGIGVGLYQHDVTQSKLKESLDFVVEKAVNSVGVNINTSSPSLLKYVSGINKRNIEKIIKYREENGKINSREEIKTLKLLTDKTYEQAIGFLRVLDGSNPLDRTSIHPESYDKTMLLLENIGLTIKDIGTEKLVDKLETINVNEYSKELNMDIYTLEDIIECLKKPNRDPRDEMPQPILKSDVLDLDNLKVGMELEGTVRNVIDFGAFVDIGLHNDGLVHISEISTDYIKHPSEVLSVGDIVKVYVKEIFKDKGKVSLTMIKEHV
;
A
#
# COMPACT_ATOMS: atom_id res chain seq x y z
N MET A 1 60.58 -27.23 -13.37
CA MET A 1 59.94 -26.77 -12.15
C MET A 1 60.85 -25.95 -11.25
N ASP A 2 62.15 -26.33 -11.12
CA ASP A 2 63.13 -25.67 -10.22
C ASP A 2 63.26 -24.14 -10.38
N LYS A 3 62.99 -23.59 -11.58
CA LYS A 3 63.02 -22.16 -11.83
C LYS A 3 61.94 -21.34 -11.12
N PHE A 4 60.93 -22.00 -10.58
CA PHE A 4 59.80 -21.37 -9.87
C PHE A 4 59.88 -21.56 -8.36
N ILE A 5 60.88 -22.28 -7.86
CA ILE A 5 61.13 -22.45 -6.45
C ILE A 5 61.91 -21.23 -5.93
N ASN A 6 61.34 -20.55 -4.93
CA ASN A 6 61.89 -19.34 -4.32
C ASN A 6 61.44 -19.27 -2.83
N GLU A 7 61.75 -18.17 -2.17
CA GLU A 7 61.37 -18.00 -0.74
C GLU A 7 59.86 -18.12 -0.46
N ASN A 8 59.03 -17.80 -1.47
CA ASN A 8 57.57 -17.87 -1.35
C ASN A 8 56.95 -19.17 -1.86
N VAL A 9 57.65 -19.94 -2.68
CA VAL A 9 57.24 -21.22 -3.25
C VAL A 9 58.35 -22.24 -2.96
N LYS A 10 58.08 -23.09 -1.96
CA LYS A 10 59.13 -23.94 -1.35
C LYS A 10 59.26 -25.34 -1.97
N SER A 11 58.27 -25.75 -2.77
CA SER A 11 58.26 -27.05 -3.41
C SER A 11 57.68 -27.04 -4.81
N GLU A 12 57.92 -28.10 -5.60
CA GLU A 12 57.29 -28.28 -6.91
C GLU A 12 55.78 -28.41 -6.82
N GLU A 13 55.28 -29.04 -5.77
CA GLU A 13 53.84 -29.18 -5.50
C GLU A 13 53.19 -27.81 -5.28
N GLU A 14 53.82 -26.91 -4.52
CA GLU A 14 53.36 -25.53 -4.33
C GLU A 14 53.39 -24.76 -5.65
N ALA A 15 54.39 -24.92 -6.49
CA ALA A 15 54.47 -24.29 -7.80
C ALA A 15 53.35 -24.77 -8.73
N ILE A 16 53.06 -26.08 -8.75
CA ILE A 16 51.98 -26.66 -9.53
C ILE A 16 50.61 -26.16 -8.98
N GLN A 17 50.44 -26.10 -7.68
CA GLN A 17 49.21 -25.61 -7.06
C GLN A 17 48.99 -24.12 -7.37
N GLY A 18 50.04 -23.29 -7.31
CA GLY A 18 49.99 -21.89 -7.72
C GLY A 18 49.59 -21.71 -9.20
N ALA A 19 50.14 -22.57 -10.07
CA ALA A 19 49.73 -22.55 -11.49
C ALA A 19 48.25 -22.95 -11.68
N LYS A 20 47.76 -23.92 -10.94
CA LYS A 20 46.34 -24.30 -10.95
C LYS A 20 45.45 -23.13 -10.52
N TYR A 21 45.82 -22.37 -9.48
CA TYR A 21 45.07 -21.21 -9.05
C TYR A 21 45.01 -20.10 -10.12
N ILE A 22 46.12 -19.79 -10.77
CA ILE A 22 46.17 -18.82 -11.86
C ILE A 22 45.26 -19.27 -13.02
N ILE A 23 45.31 -20.55 -13.39
CA ILE A 23 44.42 -21.10 -14.43
C ILE A 23 42.95 -21.00 -14.00
N ALA A 24 42.65 -21.33 -12.76
CA ALA A 24 41.31 -21.27 -12.20
C ALA A 24 40.73 -19.82 -12.23
N GLU A 25 41.55 -18.83 -11.87
CA GLU A 25 41.19 -17.41 -11.97
C GLU A 25 40.95 -16.98 -13.42
N TYR A 26 41.87 -17.32 -14.35
CA TYR A 26 41.70 -17.03 -15.76
C TYR A 26 40.41 -17.61 -16.34
N ILE A 27 40.03 -18.82 -15.95
CA ILE A 27 38.77 -19.45 -16.34
C ILE A 27 37.57 -18.68 -15.73
N SER A 28 37.67 -18.35 -14.45
CA SER A 28 36.62 -17.65 -13.71
C SER A 28 36.36 -16.25 -14.25
N ASP A 29 37.39 -15.54 -14.73
CA ASP A 29 37.27 -14.17 -15.24
C ASP A 29 36.75 -14.10 -16.68
N ASN A 30 36.64 -15.25 -17.35
CA ASN A 30 36.15 -15.30 -18.73
C ASN A 30 34.67 -14.97 -18.82
N ALA A 31 34.35 -13.79 -19.39
CA ALA A 31 32.97 -13.30 -19.51
C ALA A 31 32.04 -14.23 -20.31
N PHE A 32 32.57 -14.95 -21.33
CA PHE A 32 31.79 -15.90 -22.12
C PHE A 32 31.34 -17.10 -21.28
N TYR A 33 32.26 -17.67 -20.47
CA TYR A 33 31.93 -18.79 -19.62
C TYR A 33 30.95 -18.38 -18.52
N ARG A 34 31.19 -17.25 -17.87
CA ARG A 34 30.27 -16.71 -16.84
C ARG A 34 28.89 -16.48 -17.40
N LYS A 35 28.76 -15.83 -18.57
CA LYS A 35 27.46 -15.57 -19.21
C LYS A 35 26.70 -16.86 -19.51
N TRP A 36 27.40 -17.88 -20.05
CA TRP A 36 26.79 -19.16 -20.36
C TRP A 36 26.33 -19.87 -19.09
N ILE A 37 27.19 -19.97 -18.07
CA ILE A 37 26.89 -20.65 -16.80
C ILE A 37 25.73 -19.95 -16.08
N ARG A 38 25.73 -18.62 -16.05
CA ARG A 38 24.63 -17.84 -15.47
C ARG A 38 23.30 -18.15 -16.15
N ASN A 39 23.26 -18.07 -17.48
CA ASN A 39 22.05 -18.37 -18.24
C ASN A 39 21.61 -19.84 -18.05
N PHE A 40 22.55 -20.77 -18.04
CA PHE A 40 22.24 -22.18 -17.80
C PHE A 40 21.68 -22.39 -16.39
N THR A 41 22.27 -21.79 -15.37
CA THR A 41 21.82 -21.87 -13.98
C THR A 41 20.45 -21.21 -13.80
N PHE A 42 20.21 -20.06 -14.38
CA PHE A 42 18.92 -19.37 -14.32
C PHE A 42 17.79 -20.21 -14.94
N ASN A 43 18.06 -20.83 -16.10
CA ASN A 43 17.03 -21.57 -16.83
C ASN A 43 16.77 -22.99 -16.31
N ASN A 44 17.76 -23.63 -15.70
CA ASN A 44 17.69 -25.04 -15.30
C ASN A 44 17.92 -25.28 -13.82
N GLY A 45 18.31 -24.26 -13.07
CA GLY A 45 18.53 -24.33 -11.64
C GLY A 45 17.23 -24.36 -10.85
N LYS A 46 17.31 -24.90 -9.64
CA LYS A 46 16.22 -24.92 -8.67
C LYS A 46 16.70 -24.25 -7.39
N ILE A 47 15.91 -23.30 -6.91
CA ILE A 47 16.11 -22.75 -5.59
C ILE A 47 15.60 -23.77 -4.57
N LYS A 48 16.41 -24.09 -3.58
CA LYS A 48 16.04 -24.99 -2.48
C LYS A 48 16.19 -24.30 -1.16
N SER A 49 15.21 -24.46 -0.29
CA SER A 49 15.33 -24.04 1.11
C SER A 49 15.10 -25.22 2.05
N LYS A 50 15.83 -25.25 3.15
CA LYS A 50 15.72 -26.25 4.21
C LYS A 50 15.80 -25.57 5.56
N ILE A 51 15.06 -26.12 6.54
CA ILE A 51 15.18 -25.68 7.92
C ILE A 51 16.57 -26.02 8.48
N LYS A 52 17.18 -25.10 9.22
CA LYS A 52 18.44 -25.36 9.94
C LYS A 52 18.23 -26.28 11.13
N LYS A 53 19.21 -27.12 11.45
CA LYS A 53 19.08 -28.14 12.49
C LYS A 53 18.68 -27.65 13.88
N ASN A 54 19.02 -26.39 14.21
CA ASN A 54 18.76 -25.79 15.53
C ASN A 54 17.88 -24.53 15.39
N ALA A 55 17.10 -24.42 14.33
CA ALA A 55 16.23 -23.26 14.13
C ALA A 55 15.03 -23.28 15.09
N GLU A 56 14.74 -22.16 15.71
CA GLU A 56 13.56 -21.95 16.56
C GLU A 56 12.50 -21.15 15.78
N ASP A 57 11.54 -21.85 15.19
CA ASP A 57 10.34 -21.24 14.57
C ASP A 57 9.09 -21.74 15.32
N GLU A 58 8.91 -21.26 16.56
CA GLU A 58 7.80 -21.65 17.43
C GLU A 58 6.43 -21.42 16.77
N LYS A 59 6.31 -20.37 15.97
CA LYS A 59 5.06 -19.99 15.28
C LYS A 59 4.90 -20.66 13.92
N LYS A 60 5.88 -21.45 13.49
CA LYS A 60 5.89 -22.13 12.19
C LYS A 60 5.63 -21.19 11.00
N ILE A 61 6.20 -19.98 11.05
CA ILE A 61 6.01 -18.95 10.02
C ILE A 61 6.55 -19.41 8.67
N TYR A 62 7.66 -20.18 8.71
CA TYR A 62 8.36 -20.65 7.52
C TYR A 62 8.10 -22.13 7.19
N GLU A 63 7.07 -22.77 7.79
CA GLU A 63 6.78 -24.20 7.61
C GLU A 63 6.70 -24.62 6.15
N MET A 64 6.14 -23.78 5.29
CA MET A 64 6.04 -24.01 3.83
C MET A 64 7.42 -24.11 3.14
N TYR A 65 8.47 -23.56 3.76
CA TYR A 65 9.82 -23.46 3.20
C TYR A 65 10.83 -24.38 3.90
N TYR A 66 10.40 -25.26 4.80
CA TYR A 66 11.29 -26.18 5.52
C TYR A 66 11.90 -27.27 4.63
N ASP A 67 11.22 -27.67 3.59
CA ASP A 67 11.73 -28.52 2.50
C ASP A 67 11.07 -28.08 1.19
N TYR A 68 11.57 -26.97 0.64
CA TYR A 68 10.98 -26.32 -0.51
C TYR A 68 11.93 -26.33 -1.69
N GLU A 69 11.36 -26.57 -2.89
CA GLU A 69 12.08 -26.57 -4.15
C GLU A 69 11.23 -25.96 -5.27
N GLU A 70 11.81 -25.00 -6.02
CA GLU A 70 11.15 -24.40 -7.19
C GLU A 70 12.20 -24.00 -8.25
N GLU A 71 11.81 -24.05 -9.53
CA GLU A 71 12.68 -23.59 -10.62
C GLU A 71 12.99 -22.09 -10.47
N VAL A 72 14.28 -21.72 -10.59
CA VAL A 72 14.74 -20.33 -10.44
C VAL A 72 13.94 -19.35 -11.31
N LYS A 73 13.67 -19.71 -12.57
CA LYS A 73 12.94 -18.85 -13.52
C LYS A 73 11.44 -18.71 -13.24
N LYS A 74 10.87 -19.55 -12.36
CA LYS A 74 9.42 -19.58 -12.07
C LYS A 74 9.07 -19.04 -10.70
N ILE A 75 10.06 -18.90 -9.80
CA ILE A 75 9.82 -18.46 -8.43
C ILE A 75 9.15 -17.10 -8.38
N LYS A 76 8.12 -17.02 -7.54
CA LYS A 76 7.32 -15.80 -7.39
C LYS A 76 7.99 -14.80 -6.43
N PRO A 77 7.80 -13.47 -6.66
CA PRO A 77 8.40 -12.42 -5.85
C PRO A 77 8.22 -12.58 -4.34
N HIS A 78 7.01 -12.84 -3.86
CA HIS A 78 6.73 -13.00 -2.43
C HIS A 78 7.45 -14.19 -1.80
N ARG A 79 7.68 -15.27 -2.57
CA ARG A 79 8.44 -16.44 -2.09
C ARG A 79 9.91 -16.12 -1.94
N VAL A 80 10.48 -15.33 -2.88
CA VAL A 80 11.87 -14.84 -2.76
C VAL A 80 12.04 -14.04 -1.49
N LEU A 81 11.13 -13.09 -1.19
CA LEU A 81 11.19 -12.30 0.03
C LEU A 81 11.00 -13.13 1.29
N ALA A 82 10.07 -14.11 1.26
CA ALA A 82 9.85 -15.02 2.39
C ALA A 82 11.10 -15.84 2.71
N ILE A 83 11.71 -16.45 1.69
CA ILE A 83 12.92 -17.27 1.82
C ILE A 83 14.10 -16.42 2.30
N ASN A 84 14.27 -15.22 1.75
CA ASN A 84 15.33 -14.30 2.17
C ASN A 84 15.17 -13.85 3.62
N ARG A 85 13.93 -13.58 4.08
CA ARG A 85 13.65 -13.28 5.49
C ARG A 85 13.97 -14.47 6.38
N GLY A 86 13.52 -15.68 6.03
CA GLY A 86 13.81 -16.89 6.81
C GLY A 86 15.31 -17.21 6.89
N GLU A 87 16.08 -16.92 5.86
CA GLU A 87 17.55 -17.05 5.88
C GLU A 87 18.20 -15.98 6.77
N LYS A 88 17.72 -14.72 6.69
CA LYS A 88 18.18 -13.60 7.53
C LYS A 88 17.88 -13.81 9.01
N GLU A 89 16.76 -14.45 9.34
CA GLU A 89 16.37 -14.83 10.71
C GLU A 89 17.02 -16.12 11.19
N ASP A 90 17.96 -16.66 10.43
CA ASP A 90 18.72 -17.88 10.74
C ASP A 90 17.88 -19.16 10.84
N ILE A 91 16.68 -19.17 10.26
CA ILE A 91 15.75 -20.31 10.27
C ILE A 91 15.98 -21.22 9.06
N LEU A 92 16.21 -20.62 7.88
CA LEU A 92 16.37 -21.36 6.63
C LEU A 92 17.82 -21.35 6.14
N THR A 93 18.21 -22.42 5.43
CA THR A 93 19.38 -22.45 4.56
C THR A 93 18.89 -22.49 3.13
N VAL A 94 19.41 -21.60 2.27
CA VAL A 94 18.95 -21.44 0.89
C VAL A 94 20.12 -21.60 -0.07
N ASN A 95 19.93 -22.38 -1.14
CA ASN A 95 20.92 -22.56 -2.21
C ASN A 95 20.24 -22.76 -3.56
N ILE A 96 21.03 -22.62 -4.64
CA ILE A 96 20.60 -22.96 -5.99
C ILE A 96 21.23 -24.29 -6.38
N GLU A 97 20.42 -25.31 -6.56
CA GLU A 97 20.86 -26.60 -7.06
C GLU A 97 20.80 -26.65 -8.59
N ILE A 98 21.88 -27.14 -9.20
CA ILE A 98 22.05 -27.25 -10.64
C ILE A 98 22.83 -28.50 -11.00
N ASN A 99 22.62 -29.04 -12.18
CA ASN A 99 23.45 -30.14 -12.70
C ASN A 99 24.87 -29.65 -13.00
N LYS A 100 25.77 -29.91 -12.06
CA LYS A 100 27.21 -29.51 -12.11
C LYS A 100 27.97 -30.18 -13.24
N GLU A 101 27.63 -31.43 -13.57
CA GLU A 101 28.33 -32.19 -14.61
C GLU A 101 28.23 -31.52 -15.97
N LYS A 102 27.02 -31.06 -16.33
CA LYS A 102 26.82 -30.34 -17.60
C LYS A 102 27.64 -29.05 -17.70
N ILE A 103 27.84 -28.35 -16.58
CA ILE A 103 28.65 -27.13 -16.54
C ILE A 103 30.12 -27.48 -16.69
N LEU A 104 30.57 -28.50 -15.96
CA LEU A 104 31.97 -28.97 -16.02
C LEU A 104 32.30 -29.50 -17.43
N ASP A 105 31.41 -30.28 -18.04
CA ASP A 105 31.56 -30.77 -19.42
C ASP A 105 31.66 -29.62 -20.42
N PHE A 106 30.83 -28.58 -20.29
CA PHE A 106 30.92 -27.39 -21.10
C PHE A 106 32.31 -26.73 -20.95
N LEU A 107 32.77 -26.47 -19.71
CA LEU A 107 34.05 -25.85 -19.45
C LEU A 107 35.20 -26.71 -20.00
N LYS A 108 35.19 -28.02 -19.74
CA LYS A 108 36.18 -28.97 -20.22
C LYS A 108 36.27 -28.97 -21.75
N SER A 109 35.11 -28.97 -22.45
CA SER A 109 35.05 -28.92 -23.93
C SER A 109 35.66 -27.67 -24.53
N LYS A 110 35.60 -26.52 -23.80
CA LYS A 110 36.14 -25.25 -24.27
C LYS A 110 37.63 -25.05 -23.95
N ILE A 111 38.10 -25.62 -22.88
CA ILE A 111 39.45 -25.38 -22.31
C ILE A 111 40.42 -26.43 -22.78
N ILE A 112 40.01 -27.72 -22.81
CA ILE A 112 40.90 -28.81 -23.18
C ILE A 112 40.91 -29.01 -24.69
N LYS A 113 42.06 -28.68 -25.31
CA LYS A 113 42.27 -28.83 -26.75
C LYS A 113 42.96 -30.13 -27.14
N LYS A 114 43.72 -30.75 -26.21
CA LYS A 114 44.46 -32.01 -26.40
C LYS A 114 44.25 -32.92 -25.17
N GLU A 115 43.59 -34.03 -25.35
CA GLU A 115 43.21 -34.92 -24.24
C GLU A 115 44.39 -35.68 -23.61
N ASN A 116 45.43 -35.95 -24.35
CA ASN A 116 46.59 -36.78 -23.90
C ASN A 116 47.85 -35.96 -23.60
N SER A 117 47.70 -34.73 -23.08
CA SER A 117 48.83 -33.93 -22.64
C SER A 117 49.19 -34.24 -21.16
N ILE A 118 50.46 -34.20 -20.82
CA ILE A 118 50.98 -34.36 -19.45
C ILE A 118 50.27 -33.36 -18.49
N VAL A 119 49.88 -32.20 -18.95
CA VAL A 119 49.22 -31.14 -18.14
C VAL A 119 47.71 -31.27 -18.06
N THR A 120 47.08 -32.20 -18.80
CA THR A 120 45.64 -32.32 -18.88
C THR A 120 44.97 -32.50 -17.51
N THR A 121 45.53 -33.35 -16.66
CA THR A 121 45.02 -33.58 -15.31
C THR A 121 45.08 -32.30 -14.47
N CYS A 122 46.20 -31.54 -14.52
CA CYS A 122 46.31 -30.28 -13.79
C CYS A 122 45.29 -29.22 -14.24
N VAL A 123 44.99 -29.18 -15.55
CA VAL A 123 43.99 -28.26 -16.12
C VAL A 123 42.59 -28.71 -15.73
N LEU A 124 42.29 -30.01 -15.70
CA LEU A 124 41.01 -30.54 -15.22
C LEU A 124 40.77 -30.18 -13.75
N ASP A 125 41.77 -30.33 -12.90
CA ASP A 125 41.68 -29.94 -11.49
C ASP A 125 41.43 -28.41 -11.36
N ALA A 126 42.11 -27.59 -12.19
CA ALA A 126 41.90 -26.15 -12.19
C ALA A 126 40.51 -25.75 -12.68
N VAL A 127 39.91 -26.49 -13.63
CA VAL A 127 38.52 -26.29 -14.07
C VAL A 127 37.54 -26.58 -12.94
N ASP A 128 37.74 -27.73 -12.25
CA ASP A 128 36.87 -28.11 -11.14
C ASP A 128 37.00 -27.13 -9.95
N ASP A 129 38.21 -26.67 -9.62
CA ASP A 129 38.46 -25.63 -8.61
C ASP A 129 37.84 -24.29 -8.99
N SER A 130 38.03 -23.84 -10.24
CA SER A 130 37.46 -22.62 -10.75
C SER A 130 35.93 -22.59 -10.60
N TYR A 131 35.28 -23.68 -11.00
CA TYR A 131 33.82 -23.77 -10.87
C TYR A 131 33.40 -23.80 -9.39
N LYS A 132 33.96 -24.67 -8.58
CA LYS A 132 33.54 -24.90 -7.21
C LYS A 132 33.80 -23.71 -6.29
N ARG A 133 34.98 -23.10 -6.39
CA ARG A 133 35.47 -22.07 -5.46
C ARG A 133 35.13 -20.65 -5.93
N LEU A 134 35.16 -20.39 -7.24
CA LEU A 134 35.05 -19.03 -7.79
C LEU A 134 33.71 -18.79 -8.50
N ILE A 135 33.37 -19.64 -9.50
CA ILE A 135 32.25 -19.38 -10.39
C ILE A 135 30.91 -19.66 -9.71
N SER A 136 30.71 -20.86 -9.16
CA SER A 136 29.42 -21.30 -8.59
C SER A 136 28.92 -20.37 -7.48
N PRO A 137 29.71 -20.02 -6.44
CA PRO A 137 29.25 -19.12 -5.40
C PRO A 137 28.98 -17.70 -5.89
N SER A 138 29.73 -17.24 -6.90
CA SER A 138 29.56 -15.91 -7.51
C SER A 138 28.27 -15.83 -8.32
N ILE A 139 28.00 -16.83 -9.18
CA ILE A 139 26.80 -16.89 -10.02
C ILE A 139 25.54 -17.07 -9.14
N GLU A 140 25.62 -17.90 -8.11
CA GLU A 140 24.51 -18.07 -7.16
C GLU A 140 24.14 -16.74 -6.50
N ARG A 141 25.14 -16.01 -5.96
CA ARG A 141 24.90 -14.68 -5.37
C ARG A 141 24.31 -13.68 -6.36
N GLU A 142 24.82 -13.67 -7.60
CA GLU A 142 24.34 -12.80 -8.68
C GLU A 142 22.87 -13.10 -8.99
N ILE A 143 22.50 -14.36 -9.23
CA ILE A 143 21.13 -14.76 -9.53
C ILE A 143 20.19 -14.45 -8.36
N ARG A 144 20.60 -14.73 -7.12
CA ARG A 144 19.79 -14.41 -5.94
C ARG A 144 19.61 -12.91 -5.74
N SER A 145 20.64 -12.12 -6.03
CA SER A 145 20.56 -10.65 -6.01
C SER A 145 19.57 -10.12 -7.06
N ASP A 146 19.63 -10.66 -8.28
CA ASP A 146 18.71 -10.29 -9.35
C ASP A 146 17.25 -10.65 -9.00
N LEU A 147 17.02 -11.87 -8.48
CA LEU A 147 15.69 -12.29 -8.01
C LEU A 147 15.17 -11.39 -6.89
N THR A 148 16.05 -11.02 -5.96
CA THR A 148 15.68 -10.12 -4.85
C THR A 148 15.29 -8.74 -5.38
N THR A 149 16.05 -8.19 -6.33
CA THR A 149 15.76 -6.89 -6.94
C THR A 149 14.38 -6.89 -7.62
N VAL A 150 14.10 -7.91 -8.42
CA VAL A 150 12.78 -8.06 -9.09
C VAL A 150 11.66 -8.23 -8.06
N ALA A 151 11.91 -8.99 -7.00
CA ALA A 151 10.93 -9.22 -5.94
C ALA A 151 10.63 -7.95 -5.15
N GLU A 152 11.66 -7.17 -4.80
CA GLU A 152 11.50 -5.88 -4.13
C GLU A 152 10.71 -4.88 -4.99
N GLU A 153 11.01 -4.77 -6.27
CA GLU A 153 10.30 -3.85 -7.19
C GLU A 153 8.82 -4.22 -7.30
N ALA A 154 8.51 -5.50 -7.43
CA ALA A 154 7.13 -5.99 -7.47
C ALA A 154 6.39 -5.71 -6.15
N ALA A 155 7.04 -5.95 -5.01
CA ALA A 155 6.47 -5.68 -3.69
C ALA A 155 6.22 -4.19 -3.45
N ILE A 156 7.19 -3.33 -3.75
CA ILE A 156 7.07 -1.86 -3.60
C ILE A 156 5.92 -1.33 -4.47
N LYS A 157 5.77 -1.84 -5.71
CA LYS A 157 4.65 -1.47 -6.57
C LYS A 157 3.29 -1.85 -5.95
N ASN A 158 3.20 -3.04 -5.35
CA ASN A 158 1.97 -3.46 -4.67
C ASN A 158 1.71 -2.64 -3.40
N PHE A 159 2.74 -2.32 -2.62
CA PHE A 159 2.62 -1.43 -1.46
C PHE A 159 2.13 -0.04 -1.86
N GLY A 160 2.61 0.50 -2.97
CA GLY A 160 2.12 1.75 -3.55
C GLY A 160 0.63 1.70 -3.87
N LYS A 161 0.15 0.64 -4.53
CA LYS A 161 -1.27 0.44 -4.81
C LYS A 161 -2.12 0.34 -3.55
N ASN A 162 -1.65 -0.42 -2.54
CA ASN A 162 -2.36 -0.56 -1.28
C ASN A 162 -2.45 0.80 -0.54
N LEU A 163 -1.37 1.59 -0.54
CA LEU A 163 -1.39 2.94 0.02
C LEU A 163 -2.35 3.85 -0.73
N GLU A 164 -2.32 3.85 -2.06
CA GLU A 164 -3.21 4.65 -2.91
C GLU A 164 -4.69 4.35 -2.58
N SER A 165 -5.06 3.06 -2.48
CA SER A 165 -6.42 2.65 -2.11
C SER A 165 -6.82 3.12 -0.72
N LEU A 166 -5.91 3.07 0.26
CA LEU A 166 -6.18 3.58 1.61
C LEU A 166 -6.40 5.10 1.62
N LEU A 167 -5.58 5.86 0.89
CA LEU A 167 -5.67 7.31 0.80
C LEU A 167 -6.94 7.78 0.07
N LEU A 168 -7.35 7.03 -0.96
CA LEU A 168 -8.50 7.34 -1.80
C LEU A 168 -9.80 6.68 -1.29
N THR A 169 -9.80 6.07 -0.10
CA THR A 169 -11.04 5.58 0.52
C THR A 169 -12.04 6.73 0.66
N PRO A 170 -13.33 6.54 0.26
CA PRO A 170 -14.35 7.58 0.37
C PRO A 170 -14.54 8.09 1.80
N PRO A 171 -14.57 9.41 2.00
CA PRO A 171 -14.81 10.01 3.30
C PRO A 171 -16.28 9.90 3.72
N ILE A 172 -16.54 9.64 5.00
CA ILE A 172 -17.88 9.71 5.58
C ILE A 172 -18.04 11.08 6.24
N LYS A 173 -18.54 12.04 5.46
CA LYS A 173 -18.67 13.44 5.88
C LYS A 173 -19.88 13.67 6.82
N GLU A 174 -19.82 14.73 7.63
CA GLU A 174 -20.94 15.24 8.44
C GLU A 174 -21.55 14.25 9.46
N LYS A 175 -20.75 13.31 9.98
CA LYS A 175 -21.16 12.34 10.98
C LYS A 175 -20.49 12.57 12.34
N MET A 176 -21.28 12.39 13.41
CA MET A 176 -20.74 12.26 14.77
C MET A 176 -20.10 10.88 14.90
N VAL A 177 -18.82 10.82 15.23
CA VAL A 177 -18.06 9.58 15.29
C VAL A 177 -17.60 9.26 16.70
N LEU A 178 -17.84 8.03 17.14
CA LEU A 178 -17.18 7.44 18.29
C LEU A 178 -16.03 6.57 17.78
N ALA A 179 -14.82 7.05 17.95
CA ALA A 179 -13.64 6.26 17.65
C ALA A 179 -13.39 5.24 18.74
N PHE A 180 -13.05 4.03 18.35
CA PHE A 180 -12.79 2.91 19.24
C PHE A 180 -11.43 2.29 18.86
N ASP A 181 -10.41 2.51 19.69
CA ASP A 181 -9.08 1.90 19.57
C ASP A 181 -9.02 0.66 20.48
N PRO A 182 -9.10 -0.58 19.90
CA PRO A 182 -9.20 -1.81 20.66
C PRO A 182 -7.93 -2.16 21.43
N GLY A 183 -8.08 -2.82 22.58
CA GLY A 183 -6.93 -3.34 23.33
C GLY A 183 -7.30 -4.18 24.53
N PHE A 184 -6.58 -5.30 24.74
CA PHE A 184 -6.82 -6.19 25.89
C PHE A 184 -6.18 -5.67 27.17
N THR A 185 -4.87 -5.42 27.16
CA THR A 185 -4.09 -5.14 28.37
C THR A 185 -4.33 -3.76 28.94
N ASN A 186 -4.27 -2.73 28.11
CA ASN A 186 -4.40 -1.33 28.52
C ASN A 186 -5.83 -0.79 28.42
N GLY A 187 -6.80 -1.68 28.11
CA GLY A 187 -8.18 -1.31 27.82
C GLY A 187 -8.36 -0.70 26.44
N CYS A 188 -9.63 -0.49 26.06
CA CYS A 188 -10.01 0.13 24.81
C CYS A 188 -10.11 1.66 25.01
N LYS A 189 -9.55 2.42 24.10
CA LYS A 189 -9.57 3.89 24.14
C LYS A 189 -10.69 4.38 23.25
N LEU A 190 -11.50 5.26 23.77
CA LEU A 190 -12.62 5.88 23.09
C LEU A 190 -12.35 7.36 22.88
N ALA A 191 -12.73 7.90 21.72
CA ALA A 191 -12.72 9.34 21.47
C ALA A 191 -13.98 9.76 20.72
N VAL A 192 -14.63 10.82 21.16
CA VAL A 192 -15.79 11.41 20.48
C VAL A 192 -15.31 12.56 19.61
N ILE A 193 -15.73 12.53 18.35
CA ILE A 193 -15.32 13.48 17.32
C ILE A 193 -16.58 14.04 16.67
N ASP A 194 -16.65 15.38 16.55
CA ASP A 194 -17.78 16.04 15.95
C ASP A 194 -17.80 15.89 14.39
N LYS A 195 -18.82 16.44 13.76
CA LYS A 195 -19.04 16.40 12.32
C LYS A 195 -17.94 17.07 11.49
N ASN A 196 -17.15 17.93 12.12
CA ASN A 196 -16.06 18.68 11.50
C ASN A 196 -14.66 18.09 11.82
N GLY A 197 -14.60 16.95 12.49
CA GLY A 197 -13.34 16.34 12.91
C GLY A 197 -12.76 16.92 14.21
N THR A 198 -13.52 17.72 14.97
CA THR A 198 -13.07 18.32 16.22
C THR A 198 -13.18 17.30 17.35
N TYR A 199 -12.11 17.15 18.12
CA TYR A 199 -12.12 16.33 19.34
C TYR A 199 -13.03 16.93 20.41
N ILE A 200 -13.90 16.11 21.02
CA ILE A 200 -14.80 16.53 22.10
C ILE A 200 -14.32 15.96 23.45
N THR A 201 -14.16 14.65 23.54
CA THR A 201 -13.77 13.96 24.77
C THR A 201 -13.18 12.59 24.47
N SER A 202 -12.43 12.06 25.44
CA SER A 202 -11.88 10.70 25.39
C SER A 202 -12.00 10.01 26.74
N LEU A 203 -12.02 8.68 26.72
CA LEU A 203 -11.98 7.85 27.93
C LEU A 203 -11.50 6.44 27.61
N VAL A 204 -11.16 5.69 28.64
CA VAL A 204 -10.72 4.29 28.53
C VAL A 204 -11.73 3.39 29.20
N ILE A 205 -12.12 2.31 28.52
CA ILE A 205 -12.98 1.22 29.05
C ILE A 205 -12.21 -0.09 29.06
N LYS A 206 -12.59 -1.03 29.93
CA LYS A 206 -11.92 -2.33 30.08
C LYS A 206 -12.90 -3.50 29.91
N PRO A 207 -13.56 -3.63 28.73
CA PRO A 207 -14.59 -4.64 28.53
C PRO A 207 -14.06 -6.07 28.54
N PHE A 208 -12.74 -6.26 28.31
CA PHE A 208 -12.10 -7.58 28.20
C PHE A 208 -11.28 -7.94 29.45
N SER A 209 -11.53 -7.27 30.57
CA SER A 209 -10.95 -7.66 31.86
C SER A 209 -11.60 -8.97 32.37
N LYS A 210 -10.91 -9.64 33.30
CA LYS A 210 -11.47 -10.84 33.96
C LYS A 210 -12.65 -10.54 34.90
N ASN A 211 -12.95 -9.27 35.13
CA ASN A 211 -14.00 -8.82 36.04
C ASN A 211 -15.28 -8.48 35.24
N GLU A 212 -16.35 -9.26 35.46
CA GLU A 212 -17.63 -9.04 34.78
C GLU A 212 -18.24 -7.64 35.03
N LYS A 213 -17.92 -7.01 36.16
CA LYS A 213 -18.38 -5.64 36.46
C LYS A 213 -17.82 -4.63 35.47
N ASP A 214 -16.60 -4.84 35.00
CA ASP A 214 -15.96 -3.94 34.03
C ASP A 214 -16.64 -4.04 32.66
N LEU A 215 -17.13 -5.21 32.29
CA LEU A 215 -17.89 -5.38 31.04
C LEU A 215 -19.21 -4.62 31.12
N VAL A 216 -19.98 -4.79 32.24
CA VAL A 216 -21.26 -4.09 32.44
C VAL A 216 -21.03 -2.56 32.45
N LEU A 217 -20.03 -2.10 33.17
CA LEU A 217 -19.68 -0.68 33.22
C LEU A 217 -19.31 -0.16 31.82
N SER A 218 -18.52 -0.92 31.05
CA SER A 218 -18.11 -0.56 29.68
C SER A 218 -19.29 -0.45 28.73
N LYS A 219 -20.27 -1.39 28.82
CA LYS A 219 -21.50 -1.32 28.03
C LYS A 219 -22.32 -0.07 28.37
N ASN A 220 -22.48 0.24 29.65
CA ASN A 220 -23.22 1.44 30.09
C ASN A 220 -22.55 2.73 29.59
N ILE A 221 -21.25 2.83 29.71
CA ILE A 221 -20.49 3.99 29.19
C ILE A 221 -20.70 4.16 27.68
N LEU A 222 -20.65 3.07 26.90
CA LEU A 222 -20.90 3.12 25.46
C LEU A 222 -22.30 3.64 25.14
N VAL A 223 -23.32 3.14 25.83
CA VAL A 223 -24.72 3.58 25.68
C VAL A 223 -24.86 5.08 26.00
N ASP A 224 -24.26 5.52 27.10
CA ASP A 224 -24.31 6.92 27.53
C ASP A 224 -23.63 7.85 26.52
N LEU A 225 -22.46 7.47 26.00
CA LEU A 225 -21.76 8.25 24.97
C LEU A 225 -22.59 8.34 23.68
N ILE A 226 -23.12 7.21 23.20
CA ILE A 226 -23.91 7.16 21.97
C ILE A 226 -25.14 8.06 22.09
N LYS A 227 -25.86 8.00 23.20
CA LYS A 227 -27.06 8.80 23.43
C LYS A 227 -26.74 10.29 23.66
N LYS A 228 -25.75 10.56 24.52
CA LYS A 228 -25.36 11.95 24.89
C LYS A 228 -24.89 12.77 23.71
N TYR A 229 -24.02 12.19 22.88
CA TYR A 229 -23.43 12.88 21.73
C TYR A 229 -24.14 12.60 20.42
N LYS A 230 -25.21 11.80 20.42
CA LYS A 230 -25.96 11.41 19.21
C LYS A 230 -25.03 10.83 18.16
N ILE A 231 -24.24 9.82 18.54
CA ILE A 231 -23.26 9.20 17.65
C ILE A 231 -23.95 8.55 16.47
N ASP A 232 -23.51 8.89 15.26
CA ASP A 232 -23.99 8.30 14.02
C ASP A 232 -23.26 6.99 13.70
N VAL A 233 -21.93 6.95 13.91
CA VAL A 233 -21.08 5.82 13.54
C VAL A 233 -19.99 5.57 14.59
N ILE A 234 -19.73 4.29 14.88
CA ILE A 234 -18.60 3.84 15.69
C ILE A 234 -17.49 3.39 14.73
N ALA A 235 -16.33 4.04 14.77
CA ALA A 235 -15.14 3.66 14.00
C ALA A 235 -14.25 2.76 14.85
N ILE A 236 -14.17 1.47 14.54
CA ILE A 236 -13.41 0.49 15.32
C ILE A 236 -12.09 0.20 14.59
N GLY A 237 -10.96 0.36 15.27
CA GLY A 237 -9.63 -0.01 14.74
C GLY A 237 -9.52 -1.50 14.44
N ASN A 238 -8.77 -1.89 13.42
CA ASN A 238 -8.64 -3.28 12.97
C ASN A 238 -7.47 -4.05 13.60
N GLY A 239 -6.92 -3.57 14.72
CA GLY A 239 -5.81 -4.21 15.41
C GLY A 239 -6.23 -5.29 16.41
N THR A 240 -5.40 -5.44 17.44
CA THR A 240 -5.64 -6.42 18.52
C THR A 240 -6.97 -6.17 19.22
N ALA A 241 -7.77 -7.21 19.49
CA ALA A 241 -9.12 -7.15 20.08
C ALA A 241 -10.18 -6.45 19.20
N SER A 242 -9.94 -6.26 17.92
CA SER A 242 -10.89 -5.63 16.99
C SER A 242 -12.21 -6.40 16.92
N ARG A 243 -12.18 -7.73 16.82
CA ARG A 243 -13.37 -8.57 16.68
C ARG A 243 -14.20 -8.64 17.96
N GLU A 244 -13.54 -8.71 19.11
CA GLU A 244 -14.22 -8.65 20.40
C GLU A 244 -14.90 -7.28 20.60
N SER A 245 -14.23 -6.21 20.14
CA SER A 245 -14.79 -4.86 20.17
C SER A 245 -15.96 -4.69 19.19
N GLU A 246 -15.88 -5.28 18.00
CA GLU A 246 -16.95 -5.34 17.02
C GLU A 246 -18.19 -6.01 17.63
N LYS A 247 -18.00 -7.20 18.23
CA LYS A 247 -19.08 -7.93 18.91
C LYS A 247 -19.69 -7.11 20.05
N LEU A 248 -18.85 -6.50 20.89
CA LEU A 248 -19.31 -5.65 21.99
C LEU A 248 -20.18 -4.49 21.47
N CYS A 249 -19.74 -3.79 20.43
CA CYS A 249 -20.50 -2.67 19.85
C CYS A 249 -21.82 -3.14 19.23
N ALA A 250 -21.81 -4.25 18.50
CA ALA A 250 -23.03 -4.83 17.92
C ALA A 250 -24.04 -5.23 19.00
N ASP A 251 -23.57 -5.92 20.06
CA ASP A 251 -24.41 -6.30 21.20
C ASP A 251 -25.04 -5.06 21.88
N VAL A 252 -24.24 -4.01 22.13
CA VAL A 252 -24.71 -2.76 22.73
C VAL A 252 -25.75 -2.06 21.85
N ILE A 253 -25.52 -1.98 20.54
CA ILE A 253 -26.47 -1.41 19.59
C ILE A 253 -27.79 -2.18 19.62
N LYS A 254 -27.73 -3.49 19.54
CA LYS A 254 -28.90 -4.38 19.49
C LYS A 254 -29.70 -4.40 20.80
N GLU A 255 -29.01 -4.61 21.94
CA GLU A 255 -29.62 -4.70 23.27
C GLU A 255 -30.34 -3.38 23.64
N ASN A 256 -29.90 -2.25 23.16
CA ASN A 256 -30.44 -0.93 23.49
C ASN A 256 -31.23 -0.26 22.36
N ASN A 257 -31.47 -0.95 21.23
CA ASN A 257 -32.17 -0.45 20.02
C ASN A 257 -31.62 0.90 19.55
N LEU A 258 -30.29 1.03 19.47
CA LEU A 258 -29.62 2.26 19.04
C LEU A 258 -29.61 2.38 17.53
N SER A 259 -29.75 3.60 17.00
CA SER A 259 -29.75 3.87 15.55
C SER A 259 -28.35 3.99 14.95
N CYS A 260 -27.30 4.04 15.77
CA CYS A 260 -25.91 4.14 15.28
C CYS A 260 -25.47 2.85 14.59
N LYS A 261 -24.51 2.98 13.70
CA LYS A 261 -23.86 1.87 12.99
C LYS A 261 -22.40 1.80 13.40
N TYR A 262 -21.70 0.74 12.99
CA TYR A 262 -20.26 0.65 13.17
C TYR A 262 -19.57 0.26 11.87
N VAL A 263 -18.26 0.53 11.81
CA VAL A 263 -17.39 0.18 10.70
C VAL A 263 -15.99 -0.10 11.22
N ILE A 264 -15.31 -1.08 10.60
CA ILE A 264 -13.92 -1.36 10.89
C ILE A 264 -13.04 -0.42 10.07
N VAL A 265 -12.12 0.28 10.74
CA VAL A 265 -11.21 1.25 10.13
C VAL A 265 -9.77 0.77 10.29
N SER A 266 -8.94 0.94 9.26
CA SER A 266 -7.53 0.63 9.35
C SER A 266 -6.84 1.51 10.39
N GLU A 267 -6.21 0.91 11.40
CA GLU A 267 -5.39 1.62 12.39
C GLU A 267 -3.91 1.73 11.99
N ALA A 268 -3.55 1.27 10.78
CA ALA A 268 -2.18 1.26 10.30
C ALA A 268 -1.49 2.63 10.48
N GLY A 269 -0.36 2.67 11.20
CA GLY A 269 0.37 3.89 11.52
C GLY A 269 -0.26 4.81 12.58
N ALA A 270 -1.42 4.49 13.18
CA ALA A 270 -2.03 5.35 14.21
C ALA A 270 -1.13 5.50 15.44
N SER A 271 -0.46 4.43 15.84
CA SER A 271 0.53 4.45 16.94
C SER A 271 1.73 5.33 16.60
N ILE A 272 2.20 5.33 15.35
CA ILE A 272 3.29 6.19 14.88
C ILE A 272 2.85 7.65 14.94
N TYR A 273 1.68 7.98 14.35
CA TYR A 273 1.11 9.33 14.43
C TYR A 273 1.05 9.83 15.87
N SER A 274 0.57 9.02 16.79
CA SER A 274 0.33 9.44 18.18
C SER A 274 1.59 9.94 18.91
N THR A 275 2.77 9.52 18.46
CA THR A 275 4.09 9.92 19.01
C THR A 275 4.80 10.99 18.18
N GLU A 276 4.31 11.29 16.98
CA GLU A 276 4.88 12.32 16.12
C GLU A 276 4.66 13.74 16.67
N LYS A 277 5.59 14.64 16.28
CA LYS A 277 5.54 16.04 16.66
C LYS A 277 4.23 16.72 16.25
N VAL A 278 3.73 16.39 15.06
CA VAL A 278 2.46 16.91 14.52
C VAL A 278 1.29 16.60 15.46
N ALA A 279 1.21 15.36 15.97
CA ALA A 279 0.15 14.98 16.89
C ALA A 279 0.27 15.67 18.26
N SER A 280 1.52 15.91 18.72
CA SER A 280 1.77 16.62 19.97
C SER A 280 1.44 18.10 19.88
N GLU A 281 1.67 18.72 18.75
CA GLU A 281 1.31 20.11 18.47
C GLU A 281 -0.21 20.28 18.31
N GLU A 282 -0.88 19.32 17.65
CA GLU A 282 -2.33 19.33 17.43
C GLU A 282 -3.11 19.06 18.73
N PHE A 283 -2.60 18.16 19.58
CA PHE A 283 -3.22 17.75 20.84
C PHE A 283 -2.22 17.73 22.00
N PRO A 284 -1.76 18.90 22.48
CA PRO A 284 -0.73 18.96 23.52
C PRO A 284 -1.17 18.33 24.84
N ASN A 285 -2.47 18.34 25.14
CA ASN A 285 -3.04 17.86 26.40
C ASN A 285 -3.51 16.39 26.36
N LEU A 286 -3.45 15.73 25.20
CA LEU A 286 -3.85 14.33 25.07
C LEU A 286 -2.62 13.41 25.17
N SER A 287 -2.83 12.25 25.78
CA SER A 287 -1.84 11.18 25.78
C SER A 287 -1.70 10.56 24.38
N PRO A 288 -0.58 9.86 24.07
CA PRO A 288 -0.44 9.15 22.79
C PRO A 288 -1.60 8.19 22.49
N ASN A 289 -2.11 7.50 23.50
CA ASN A 289 -3.24 6.58 23.35
C ASN A 289 -4.52 7.28 22.91
N GLU A 290 -4.80 8.47 23.46
CA GLU A 290 -5.98 9.26 23.09
C GLU A 290 -5.83 9.84 21.68
N ARG A 291 -4.62 10.29 21.31
CA ARG A 291 -4.31 10.76 19.95
C ARG A 291 -4.51 9.66 18.91
N SER A 292 -4.12 8.40 19.24
CA SER A 292 -4.36 7.23 18.38
C SER A 292 -5.85 7.02 18.12
N ALA A 293 -6.67 7.04 19.16
CA ALA A 293 -8.12 6.90 19.03
C ALA A 293 -8.75 8.04 18.19
N VAL A 294 -8.33 9.29 18.41
CA VAL A 294 -8.77 10.43 17.59
C VAL A 294 -8.43 10.22 16.11
N SER A 295 -7.20 9.78 15.83
CA SER A 295 -6.77 9.49 14.46
C SER A 295 -7.66 8.42 13.78
N ILE A 296 -7.99 7.33 14.47
CA ILE A 296 -8.88 6.29 13.93
C ILE A 296 -10.25 6.86 13.53
N GLY A 297 -10.84 7.69 14.36
CA GLY A 297 -12.14 8.30 14.05
C GLY A 297 -12.08 9.31 12.90
N ARG A 298 -11.04 10.15 12.84
CA ARG A 298 -10.84 11.11 11.76
C ARG A 298 -10.55 10.45 10.41
N ARG A 299 -9.91 9.27 10.40
CA ARG A 299 -9.73 8.48 9.16
C ARG A 299 -11.04 8.05 8.54
N LEU A 300 -12.09 7.88 9.34
CA LEU A 300 -13.42 7.59 8.80
C LEU A 300 -14.02 8.83 8.13
N GLN A 301 -13.80 10.01 8.71
CA GLN A 301 -14.34 11.27 8.19
C GLN A 301 -13.57 11.77 6.95
N ASP A 302 -12.23 11.70 6.96
CA ASP A 302 -11.36 12.00 5.82
C ASP A 302 -10.05 11.21 5.91
N PRO A 303 -9.97 10.05 5.26
CA PRO A 303 -8.77 9.21 5.28
C PRO A 303 -7.53 9.94 4.77
N LEU A 304 -7.63 10.66 3.66
CA LEU A 304 -6.50 11.36 3.04
C LEU A 304 -5.92 12.41 3.98
N SER A 305 -6.76 13.29 4.51
CA SER A 305 -6.32 14.40 5.39
C SER A 305 -5.67 13.91 6.67
N GLU A 306 -6.03 12.72 7.16
CA GLU A 306 -5.46 12.15 8.37
C GLU A 306 -4.19 11.32 8.08
N LEU A 307 -4.21 10.48 7.06
CA LEU A 307 -3.08 9.60 6.73
C LEU A 307 -1.83 10.36 6.27
N VAL A 308 -1.97 11.50 5.61
CA VAL A 308 -0.82 12.35 5.22
C VAL A 308 -0.01 12.92 6.38
N LYS A 309 -0.55 12.87 7.62
CA LYS A 309 0.16 13.26 8.84
C LYS A 309 1.19 12.21 9.27
N ILE A 310 1.08 10.99 8.75
CA ILE A 310 1.95 9.85 9.05
C ILE A 310 3.01 9.75 7.96
N PRO A 311 4.28 9.52 8.31
CA PRO A 311 5.27 9.18 7.31
C PRO A 311 4.81 7.98 6.48
N PRO A 312 4.79 8.02 5.12
CA PRO A 312 4.20 6.96 4.31
C PRO A 312 4.77 5.57 4.57
N TYR A 313 6.08 5.48 4.87
CA TYR A 313 6.74 4.22 5.24
C TYR A 313 6.30 3.68 6.62
N GLY A 314 5.67 4.51 7.46
CA GLY A 314 5.08 4.12 8.74
C GLY A 314 3.66 3.56 8.64
N ILE A 315 3.03 3.65 7.48
CA ILE A 315 1.73 3.04 7.21
C ILE A 315 1.96 1.58 6.82
N GLY A 316 1.35 0.63 7.52
CA GLY A 316 1.45 -0.79 7.21
C GLY A 316 0.65 -1.11 5.95
N VAL A 317 1.35 -1.31 4.83
CA VAL A 317 0.74 -1.56 3.51
C VAL A 317 1.11 -2.92 2.91
N GLY A 318 1.90 -3.73 3.64
CA GLY A 318 2.22 -5.09 3.19
C GLY A 318 3.16 -5.87 4.09
N LEU A 319 3.10 -7.20 3.97
CA LEU A 319 3.76 -8.15 4.87
C LEU A 319 5.31 -8.02 4.88
N TYR A 320 5.91 -7.73 3.71
CA TYR A 320 7.38 -7.66 3.54
C TYR A 320 7.90 -6.23 3.44
N GLN A 321 7.16 -5.24 3.94
CA GLN A 321 7.52 -3.83 3.84
C GLN A 321 8.88 -3.50 4.47
N HIS A 322 9.28 -4.22 5.52
CA HIS A 322 10.56 -4.03 6.20
C HIS A 322 11.72 -4.85 5.60
N ASP A 323 11.44 -5.70 4.60
CA ASP A 323 12.42 -6.57 3.97
C ASP A 323 12.89 -6.08 2.60
N VAL A 324 12.33 -4.96 2.14
CA VAL A 324 12.74 -4.31 0.88
C VAL A 324 13.66 -3.12 1.15
N THR A 325 14.34 -2.64 0.12
CA THR A 325 15.22 -1.48 0.19
C THR A 325 14.43 -0.23 0.61
N GLN A 326 14.66 0.26 1.85
CA GLN A 326 13.87 1.32 2.48
C GLN A 326 13.91 2.67 1.75
N SER A 327 15.01 3.01 1.08
CA SER A 327 15.12 4.24 0.28
C SER A 327 14.18 4.21 -0.93
N LYS A 328 14.15 3.09 -1.67
CA LYS A 328 13.24 2.89 -2.82
C LYS A 328 11.77 2.85 -2.38
N LEU A 329 11.49 2.18 -1.26
CA LEU A 329 10.15 2.15 -0.67
C LEU A 329 9.67 3.56 -0.35
N LYS A 330 10.47 4.34 0.38
CA LYS A 330 10.13 5.70 0.77
C LYS A 330 9.82 6.57 -0.45
N GLU A 331 10.70 6.59 -1.44
CA GLU A 331 10.53 7.37 -2.68
C GLU A 331 9.22 7.02 -3.39
N SER A 332 8.95 5.70 -3.54
CA SER A 332 7.73 5.23 -4.18
C SER A 332 6.46 5.61 -3.40
N LEU A 333 6.46 5.45 -2.08
CA LEU A 333 5.31 5.79 -1.25
C LEU A 333 5.08 7.31 -1.15
N ASP A 334 6.13 8.12 -1.06
CA ASP A 334 6.03 9.59 -1.08
C ASP A 334 5.39 10.07 -2.40
N PHE A 335 5.79 9.47 -3.55
CA PHE A 335 5.18 9.77 -4.84
C PHE A 335 3.69 9.39 -4.90
N VAL A 336 3.30 8.25 -4.32
CA VAL A 336 1.90 7.83 -4.26
C VAL A 336 1.05 8.81 -3.45
N VAL A 337 1.56 9.28 -2.31
CA VAL A 337 0.86 10.30 -1.50
C VAL A 337 0.71 11.60 -2.27
N GLU A 338 1.77 12.08 -2.91
CA GLU A 338 1.73 13.29 -3.74
C GLU A 338 0.69 13.16 -4.86
N LYS A 339 0.71 12.03 -5.58
CA LYS A 339 -0.27 11.74 -6.64
C LYS A 339 -1.71 11.76 -6.10
N ALA A 340 -1.98 11.09 -4.98
CA ALA A 340 -3.31 11.02 -4.38
C ALA A 340 -3.80 12.41 -3.94
N VAL A 341 -2.96 13.19 -3.27
CA VAL A 341 -3.30 14.56 -2.82
C VAL A 341 -3.63 15.46 -4.01
N ASN A 342 -2.80 15.43 -5.04
CA ASN A 342 -2.99 16.28 -6.22
C ASN A 342 -4.22 15.86 -7.06
N SER A 343 -4.54 14.56 -7.12
CA SER A 343 -5.73 14.08 -7.84
C SER A 343 -7.05 14.50 -7.17
N VAL A 344 -7.08 14.50 -5.83
CA VAL A 344 -8.26 14.94 -5.06
C VAL A 344 -8.37 16.48 -5.08
N GLY A 345 -7.24 17.17 -5.03
CA GLY A 345 -7.17 18.62 -4.86
C GLY A 345 -7.32 19.03 -3.37
N VAL A 346 -6.81 20.19 -3.05
CA VAL A 346 -6.66 20.65 -1.67
C VAL A 346 -7.36 21.99 -1.46
N ASN A 347 -8.31 22.04 -0.52
CA ASN A 347 -8.92 23.31 -0.11
C ASN A 347 -7.90 24.12 0.70
N ILE A 348 -7.45 25.24 0.13
CA ILE A 348 -6.42 26.09 0.74
C ILE A 348 -6.84 26.67 2.09
N ASN A 349 -8.13 26.82 2.35
CA ASN A 349 -8.64 27.41 3.58
C ASN A 349 -8.74 26.44 4.76
N THR A 350 -8.91 25.14 4.50
CA THR A 350 -9.15 24.13 5.55
C THR A 350 -8.01 23.12 5.70
N SER A 351 -7.12 23.02 4.70
CA SER A 351 -6.05 22.06 4.68
C SER A 351 -5.01 22.27 5.78
N SER A 352 -4.53 21.15 6.34
CA SER A 352 -3.43 21.14 7.29
C SER A 352 -2.08 21.40 6.60
N PRO A 353 -1.05 21.85 7.37
CA PRO A 353 0.31 21.94 6.84
C PRO A 353 0.82 20.62 6.26
N SER A 354 0.44 19.50 6.87
CA SER A 354 0.80 18.14 6.42
C SER A 354 0.22 17.80 5.04
N LEU A 355 -1.01 18.23 4.75
CA LEU A 355 -1.65 18.03 3.45
C LEU A 355 -1.04 18.95 2.38
N LEU A 356 -0.84 20.25 2.71
CA LEU A 356 -0.22 21.22 1.81
C LEU A 356 1.20 20.84 1.39
N LYS A 357 1.93 20.11 2.21
CA LYS A 357 3.28 19.62 1.92
C LYS A 357 3.34 18.73 0.67
N TYR A 358 2.26 18.03 0.36
CA TYR A 358 2.17 17.11 -0.79
C TYR A 358 1.55 17.76 -2.04
N VAL A 359 1.20 19.04 -1.99
CA VAL A 359 0.81 19.76 -3.20
C VAL A 359 2.04 20.08 -4.03
N SER A 360 2.06 19.65 -5.28
CA SER A 360 3.18 19.84 -6.19
C SER A 360 3.58 21.33 -6.29
N GLY A 361 4.88 21.59 -6.16
CA GLY A 361 5.44 22.94 -6.22
C GLY A 361 5.40 23.72 -4.89
N ILE A 362 4.66 23.31 -3.87
CA ILE A 362 4.59 24.00 -2.57
C ILE A 362 5.74 23.54 -1.67
N ASN A 363 6.46 24.49 -1.10
CA ASN A 363 7.53 24.26 -0.14
C ASN A 363 7.16 24.76 1.28
N LYS A 364 7.98 24.42 2.28
CA LYS A 364 7.75 24.77 3.68
C LYS A 364 7.50 26.27 3.90
N ARG A 365 8.25 27.16 3.21
CA ARG A 365 8.07 28.62 3.36
C ARG A 365 6.72 29.08 2.82
N ASN A 366 6.25 28.48 1.73
CA ASN A 366 4.92 28.77 1.18
C ASN A 366 3.83 28.33 2.16
N ILE A 367 3.96 27.14 2.76
CA ILE A 367 3.01 26.63 3.77
C ILE A 367 2.93 27.61 4.96
N GLU A 368 4.07 28.01 5.51
CA GLU A 368 4.13 28.95 6.63
C GLU A 368 3.44 30.29 6.30
N LYS A 369 3.63 30.83 5.08
CA LYS A 369 2.96 32.05 4.63
C LYS A 369 1.43 31.87 4.52
N ILE A 370 0.97 30.75 3.95
CA ILE A 370 -0.45 30.46 3.79
C ILE A 370 -1.13 30.34 5.16
N ILE A 371 -0.51 29.57 6.09
CA ILE A 371 -1.07 29.37 7.43
C ILE A 371 -1.12 30.71 8.19
N LYS A 372 0.00 31.45 8.20
CA LYS A 372 0.06 32.75 8.84
C LYS A 372 -1.00 33.74 8.30
N TYR A 373 -1.17 33.79 6.96
CA TYR A 373 -2.20 34.63 6.36
C TYR A 373 -3.60 34.25 6.84
N ARG A 374 -3.90 32.94 6.89
CA ARG A 374 -5.19 32.43 7.37
C ARG A 374 -5.46 32.79 8.83
N GLU A 375 -4.45 32.77 9.68
CA GLU A 375 -4.55 33.12 11.10
C GLU A 375 -4.77 34.62 11.31
N GLU A 376 -4.10 35.46 10.53
CA GLU A 376 -4.13 36.92 10.68
C GLU A 376 -5.29 37.60 9.94
N ASN A 377 -5.68 37.06 8.76
CA ASN A 377 -6.61 37.73 7.84
C ASN A 377 -7.88 36.91 7.56
N GLY A 378 -7.95 35.67 8.05
CA GLY A 378 -9.05 34.77 7.77
C GLY A 378 -8.87 34.00 6.45
N LYS A 379 -9.96 33.74 5.76
CA LYS A 379 -9.94 32.90 4.56
C LYS A 379 -9.50 33.65 3.31
N ILE A 380 -8.87 32.90 2.40
CA ILE A 380 -8.51 33.33 1.05
C ILE A 380 -9.76 33.20 0.18
N ASN A 381 -10.13 34.25 -0.58
CA ASN A 381 -11.40 34.32 -1.31
C ASN A 381 -11.31 33.93 -2.79
N SER A 382 -10.10 33.89 -3.36
CA SER A 382 -9.90 33.47 -4.75
C SER A 382 -8.48 32.96 -5.01
N ARG A 383 -8.31 32.22 -6.10
CA ARG A 383 -6.98 31.84 -6.59
C ARG A 383 -6.14 33.06 -6.99
N GLU A 384 -6.76 34.09 -7.53
CA GLU A 384 -6.08 35.35 -7.91
C GLU A 384 -5.52 36.08 -6.66
N GLU A 385 -6.22 36.00 -5.53
CA GLU A 385 -5.75 36.58 -4.26
C GLU A 385 -4.44 35.93 -3.80
N ILE A 386 -4.23 34.62 -4.03
CA ILE A 386 -2.98 33.92 -3.71
C ILE A 386 -1.79 34.56 -4.45
N LYS A 387 -2.01 34.93 -5.74
CA LYS A 387 -1.01 35.58 -6.59
C LYS A 387 -0.76 37.02 -6.15
N THR A 388 -1.81 37.79 -5.97
CA THR A 388 -1.76 39.20 -5.60
C THR A 388 -1.06 39.42 -4.27
N LEU A 389 -1.33 38.57 -3.28
CA LEU A 389 -0.71 38.59 -1.95
C LEU A 389 0.72 38.00 -1.93
N LYS A 390 1.19 37.48 -3.06
CA LYS A 390 2.50 36.83 -3.18
C LYS A 390 2.73 35.73 -2.14
N LEU A 391 1.67 34.98 -1.83
CA LEU A 391 1.75 33.81 -0.95
C LEU A 391 2.61 32.73 -1.59
N LEU A 392 2.53 32.61 -2.92
CA LEU A 392 3.38 31.78 -3.77
C LEU A 392 4.18 32.67 -4.72
N THR A 393 5.35 32.19 -5.18
CA THR A 393 6.05 32.83 -6.31
C THR A 393 5.30 32.50 -7.61
N ASP A 394 5.48 33.32 -8.66
CA ASP A 394 4.81 33.09 -9.94
C ASP A 394 5.01 31.66 -10.46
N LYS A 395 6.24 31.16 -10.45
CA LYS A 395 6.56 29.78 -10.85
C LYS A 395 5.84 28.73 -9.99
N THR A 396 5.84 28.91 -8.67
CA THR A 396 5.16 27.99 -7.74
C THR A 396 3.65 28.07 -7.92
N TYR A 397 3.11 29.28 -8.16
CA TYR A 397 1.70 29.49 -8.42
C TYR A 397 1.25 28.69 -9.65
N GLU A 398 1.92 28.85 -10.79
CA GLU A 398 1.61 28.11 -12.01
C GLU A 398 1.64 26.58 -11.81
N GLN A 399 2.57 26.07 -11.02
CA GLN A 399 2.67 24.63 -10.76
C GLN A 399 1.61 24.11 -9.79
N ALA A 400 1.23 24.89 -8.78
CA ALA A 400 0.41 24.42 -7.67
C ALA A 400 -1.07 24.74 -7.82
N ILE A 401 -1.42 25.81 -8.57
CA ILE A 401 -2.75 26.40 -8.52
C ILE A 401 -3.85 25.46 -9.05
N GLY A 402 -3.53 24.60 -10.00
CA GLY A 402 -4.44 23.57 -10.49
C GLY A 402 -4.88 22.56 -9.43
N PHE A 403 -4.09 22.37 -8.38
CA PHE A 403 -4.37 21.45 -7.28
C PHE A 403 -4.97 22.12 -6.04
N LEU A 404 -4.92 23.46 -5.97
CA LEU A 404 -5.52 24.23 -4.89
C LEU A 404 -6.96 24.59 -5.23
N ARG A 405 -7.86 24.43 -4.27
CA ARG A 405 -9.28 24.78 -4.37
C ARG A 405 -9.62 25.90 -3.40
N VAL A 406 -10.54 26.78 -3.80
CA VAL A 406 -11.18 27.78 -2.94
C VAL A 406 -12.69 27.51 -2.97
N LEU A 407 -13.16 26.59 -2.11
CA LEU A 407 -14.54 26.10 -2.17
C LEU A 407 -15.57 27.18 -1.84
N ASP A 408 -15.28 28.08 -0.89
CA ASP A 408 -16.14 29.17 -0.44
C ASP A 408 -15.72 30.52 -1.02
N GLY A 409 -15.06 30.50 -2.18
CA GLY A 409 -14.53 31.68 -2.83
C GLY A 409 -15.54 32.44 -3.67
N SER A 410 -15.15 33.64 -4.11
CA SER A 410 -15.95 34.55 -4.95
C SER A 410 -16.09 34.06 -6.40
N ASN A 411 -15.10 33.32 -6.92
CA ASN A 411 -15.12 32.79 -8.28
C ASN A 411 -15.50 31.31 -8.29
N PRO A 412 -16.64 30.91 -8.88
CA PRO A 412 -17.05 29.50 -8.95
C PRO A 412 -16.04 28.57 -9.65
N LEU A 413 -15.24 29.08 -10.60
CA LEU A 413 -14.20 28.30 -11.26
C LEU A 413 -13.07 27.87 -10.30
N ASP A 414 -12.86 28.60 -9.21
CA ASP A 414 -11.83 28.25 -8.22
C ASP A 414 -12.14 26.99 -7.40
N ARG A 415 -13.37 26.48 -7.50
CA ARG A 415 -13.80 25.21 -6.90
C ARG A 415 -13.41 24.00 -7.75
N THR A 416 -13.19 24.24 -9.05
CA THR A 416 -12.94 23.20 -10.06
C THR A 416 -11.46 22.85 -10.17
N SER A 417 -11.13 21.81 -10.93
CA SER A 417 -9.76 21.48 -11.32
C SER A 417 -9.25 22.27 -12.53
N ILE A 418 -10.10 23.12 -13.14
CA ILE A 418 -9.72 23.94 -14.29
C ILE A 418 -8.58 24.89 -13.88
N HIS A 419 -7.49 24.88 -14.65
CA HIS A 419 -6.38 25.78 -14.40
C HIS A 419 -6.74 27.23 -14.76
N PRO A 420 -6.33 28.25 -13.99
CA PRO A 420 -6.65 29.66 -14.29
C PRO A 420 -6.31 30.14 -15.69
N GLU A 421 -5.28 29.58 -16.32
CA GLU A 421 -4.94 29.86 -17.72
C GLU A 421 -6.07 29.55 -18.71
N SER A 422 -6.95 28.62 -18.36
CA SER A 422 -8.08 28.21 -19.18
C SER A 422 -9.37 28.96 -18.85
N TYR A 423 -9.37 29.89 -17.88
CA TYR A 423 -10.58 30.58 -17.44
C TYR A 423 -11.23 31.42 -18.54
N ASP A 424 -10.43 32.18 -19.28
CA ASP A 424 -10.97 33.02 -20.37
C ASP A 424 -11.67 32.17 -21.43
N LYS A 425 -11.06 31.07 -21.84
CA LYS A 425 -11.65 30.14 -22.82
C LYS A 425 -12.87 29.41 -22.24
N THR A 426 -12.85 29.07 -20.97
CA THR A 426 -13.99 28.47 -20.27
C THR A 426 -15.17 29.45 -20.20
N MET A 427 -14.91 30.70 -19.90
CA MET A 427 -15.96 31.74 -19.91
C MET A 427 -16.54 31.93 -21.31
N LEU A 428 -15.70 31.97 -22.34
CA LEU A 428 -16.13 32.03 -23.73
C LEU A 428 -17.00 30.83 -24.15
N LEU A 429 -16.62 29.61 -23.72
CA LEU A 429 -17.44 28.40 -23.89
C LEU A 429 -18.83 28.59 -23.27
N LEU A 430 -18.88 29.07 -22.02
CA LEU A 430 -20.15 29.30 -21.32
C LEU A 430 -21.01 30.36 -22.02
N GLU A 431 -20.42 31.46 -22.48
CA GLU A 431 -21.11 32.51 -23.25
C GLU A 431 -21.67 31.97 -24.57
N ASN A 432 -20.91 31.16 -25.30
CA ASN A 432 -21.35 30.58 -26.57
C ASN A 432 -22.56 29.66 -26.40
N ILE A 433 -22.68 28.98 -25.27
CA ILE A 433 -23.87 28.18 -24.95
C ILE A 433 -24.95 28.95 -24.21
N GLY A 434 -24.78 30.28 -24.04
CA GLY A 434 -25.75 31.20 -23.43
C GLY A 434 -25.88 31.05 -21.92
N LEU A 435 -24.75 30.74 -21.23
CA LEU A 435 -24.65 30.58 -19.80
C LEU A 435 -23.51 31.44 -19.23
N THR A 436 -23.40 31.48 -17.91
CA THR A 436 -22.40 32.25 -17.17
C THR A 436 -21.73 31.39 -16.10
N ILE A 437 -20.65 31.88 -15.50
CA ILE A 437 -19.99 31.20 -14.36
C ILE A 437 -20.91 30.97 -13.16
N LYS A 438 -22.03 31.68 -13.04
CA LYS A 438 -23.02 31.48 -11.97
C LYS A 438 -23.87 30.24 -12.17
N ASP A 439 -23.92 29.72 -13.39
CA ASP A 439 -24.68 28.53 -13.74
C ASP A 439 -23.86 27.24 -13.45
N ILE A 440 -22.60 27.37 -13.02
CA ILE A 440 -21.74 26.23 -12.69
C ILE A 440 -22.35 25.41 -11.55
N GLY A 441 -22.52 24.10 -11.77
CA GLY A 441 -23.14 23.15 -10.84
C GLY A 441 -24.68 23.07 -10.95
N THR A 442 -25.31 23.72 -11.96
CA THR A 442 -26.75 23.59 -12.21
C THR A 442 -27.05 22.53 -13.27
N GLU A 443 -28.20 21.86 -13.16
CA GLU A 443 -28.66 20.87 -14.15
C GLU A 443 -28.73 21.49 -15.56
N LYS A 444 -29.14 22.75 -15.68
CA LYS A 444 -29.20 23.47 -16.94
C LYS A 444 -27.86 23.54 -17.67
N LEU A 445 -26.75 23.67 -16.93
CA LEU A 445 -25.41 23.63 -17.52
C LEU A 445 -25.06 22.21 -17.98
N VAL A 446 -25.36 21.21 -17.19
CA VAL A 446 -25.08 19.79 -17.53
C VAL A 446 -25.82 19.43 -18.83
N ASP A 447 -27.13 19.70 -18.94
CA ASP A 447 -27.93 19.42 -20.13
C ASP A 447 -27.34 20.06 -21.39
N LYS A 448 -26.91 21.32 -21.28
CA LYS A 448 -26.29 22.02 -22.40
C LYS A 448 -24.94 21.47 -22.79
N LEU A 449 -24.10 21.13 -21.82
CA LEU A 449 -22.78 20.54 -22.05
C LEU A 449 -22.85 19.13 -22.66
N GLU A 450 -23.96 18.41 -22.50
CA GLU A 450 -24.17 17.10 -23.14
C GLU A 450 -24.50 17.23 -24.65
N THR A 451 -25.01 18.37 -25.06
CA THR A 451 -25.43 18.59 -26.45
C THR A 451 -24.37 19.23 -27.33
N ILE A 452 -23.23 19.66 -26.79
CA ILE A 452 -22.19 20.35 -27.57
C ILE A 452 -21.36 19.36 -28.41
N ASN A 453 -20.98 19.83 -29.61
CA ASN A 453 -20.01 19.11 -30.45
C ASN A 453 -18.59 19.55 -30.07
N VAL A 454 -17.88 18.70 -29.33
CA VAL A 454 -16.52 18.97 -28.82
C VAL A 454 -15.55 19.34 -29.96
N ASN A 455 -15.66 18.71 -31.14
CA ASN A 455 -14.76 18.98 -32.27
C ASN A 455 -14.98 20.38 -32.88
N GLU A 456 -16.18 20.90 -32.88
CA GLU A 456 -16.50 22.25 -33.36
C GLU A 456 -15.98 23.30 -32.38
N TYR A 457 -16.32 23.14 -31.09
CA TYR A 457 -15.90 24.06 -30.03
C TYR A 457 -14.39 24.07 -29.83
N SER A 458 -13.70 22.94 -30.00
CA SER A 458 -12.24 22.86 -29.96
C SER A 458 -11.59 23.79 -31.00
N LYS A 459 -12.13 23.83 -32.23
CA LYS A 459 -11.65 24.72 -33.28
C LYS A 459 -12.00 26.18 -33.00
N GLU A 460 -13.21 26.43 -32.57
CA GLU A 460 -13.73 27.79 -32.28
C GLU A 460 -12.94 28.44 -31.14
N LEU A 461 -12.68 27.72 -30.07
CA LEU A 461 -11.94 28.19 -28.90
C LEU A 461 -10.41 28.10 -29.06
N ASN A 462 -9.95 27.57 -30.19
CA ASN A 462 -8.53 27.26 -30.42
C ASN A 462 -7.92 26.53 -29.20
N MET A 463 -8.55 25.43 -28.84
CA MET A 463 -8.20 24.60 -27.68
C MET A 463 -8.06 23.14 -28.10
N ASP A 464 -7.12 22.42 -27.50
CA ASP A 464 -6.99 20.99 -27.69
C ASP A 464 -8.25 20.24 -27.22
N ILE A 465 -8.63 19.18 -27.96
CA ILE A 465 -9.86 18.41 -27.71
C ILE A 465 -9.86 17.83 -26.29
N TYR A 466 -8.75 17.22 -25.87
CA TYR A 466 -8.65 16.62 -24.54
C TYR A 466 -8.79 17.66 -23.42
N THR A 467 -8.16 18.82 -23.60
CA THR A 467 -8.30 19.94 -22.64
C THR A 467 -9.75 20.43 -22.56
N LEU A 468 -10.45 20.49 -23.69
CA LEU A 468 -11.86 20.89 -23.72
C LEU A 468 -12.76 19.83 -23.04
N GLU A 469 -12.53 18.55 -23.31
CA GLU A 469 -13.23 17.45 -22.63
C GLU A 469 -13.04 17.51 -21.13
N ASP A 470 -11.81 17.71 -20.65
CA ASP A 470 -11.51 17.88 -19.22
C ASP A 470 -12.23 19.07 -18.61
N ILE A 471 -12.29 20.21 -19.31
CA ILE A 471 -13.03 21.39 -18.86
C ILE A 471 -14.53 21.07 -18.75
N ILE A 472 -15.11 20.42 -19.75
CA ILE A 472 -16.52 20.04 -19.76
C ILE A 472 -16.84 19.12 -18.57
N GLU A 473 -16.02 18.11 -18.32
CA GLU A 473 -16.18 17.21 -17.17
C GLU A 473 -16.08 17.98 -15.83
N CYS A 474 -15.12 18.91 -15.73
CA CYS A 474 -14.98 19.75 -14.53
C CYS A 474 -16.16 20.70 -14.31
N LEU A 475 -16.78 21.21 -15.38
CA LEU A 475 -17.96 22.07 -15.31
C LEU A 475 -19.23 21.29 -14.93
N LYS A 476 -19.36 20.05 -15.41
CA LYS A 476 -20.46 19.15 -15.03
C LYS A 476 -20.41 18.79 -13.53
N LYS A 477 -19.20 18.61 -12.98
CA LYS A 477 -18.98 18.23 -11.59
C LYS A 477 -17.96 19.18 -10.92
N PRO A 478 -18.32 20.41 -10.61
CA PRO A 478 -17.37 21.45 -10.16
C PRO A 478 -16.67 21.12 -8.83
N ASN A 479 -17.35 20.42 -7.93
CA ASN A 479 -16.82 19.99 -6.63
C ASN A 479 -16.40 18.51 -6.66
N ARG A 480 -16.07 17.95 -7.84
CA ARG A 480 -15.75 16.55 -7.99
C ARG A 480 -14.60 16.16 -7.06
N ASP A 481 -14.89 15.24 -6.19
CA ASP A 481 -13.91 14.46 -5.43
C ASP A 481 -13.88 13.06 -6.09
N PRO A 482 -12.76 12.61 -6.66
CA PRO A 482 -12.69 11.30 -7.32
C PRO A 482 -13.02 10.15 -6.37
N ARG A 483 -12.95 10.38 -5.06
CA ARG A 483 -13.32 9.41 -4.03
C ARG A 483 -14.83 9.20 -3.91
N ASP A 484 -15.65 10.17 -4.31
CA ASP A 484 -17.12 10.07 -4.24
C ASP A 484 -17.67 9.03 -5.25
N GLU A 485 -16.89 8.68 -6.28
CA GLU A 485 -17.24 7.66 -7.28
C GLU A 485 -16.88 6.24 -6.83
N MET A 486 -16.13 6.10 -5.73
CA MET A 486 -15.75 4.81 -5.18
C MET A 486 -16.83 4.26 -4.23
N PRO A 487 -16.91 2.92 -4.06
CA PRO A 487 -17.85 2.32 -3.14
C PRO A 487 -17.69 2.85 -1.71
N GLN A 488 -18.79 3.29 -1.10
CA GLN A 488 -18.77 3.78 0.28
C GLN A 488 -18.50 2.63 1.27
N PRO A 489 -17.77 2.86 2.38
CA PRO A 489 -17.57 1.84 3.40
C PRO A 489 -18.88 1.25 3.90
N ILE A 490 -18.95 -0.08 4.04
CA ILE A 490 -20.14 -0.79 4.51
C ILE A 490 -20.34 -0.52 5.99
N LEU A 491 -21.43 0.14 6.34
CA LEU A 491 -21.83 0.38 7.72
C LEU A 491 -22.67 -0.78 8.24
N LYS A 492 -22.18 -1.45 9.30
CA LYS A 492 -22.76 -2.66 9.86
C LYS A 492 -23.60 -2.36 11.12
N SER A 493 -24.60 -3.20 11.40
CA SER A 493 -25.38 -3.20 12.64
C SER A 493 -25.27 -4.52 13.41
N ASP A 494 -24.95 -5.62 12.74
CA ASP A 494 -24.85 -6.97 13.30
C ASP A 494 -23.55 -7.67 12.87
N VAL A 495 -23.08 -8.63 13.67
CA VAL A 495 -21.94 -9.50 13.38
C VAL A 495 -22.42 -10.80 12.74
N LEU A 496 -21.81 -11.20 11.64
CA LEU A 496 -22.00 -12.52 11.05
C LEU A 496 -21.23 -13.57 11.87
N ASP A 497 -21.91 -14.68 12.20
CA ASP A 497 -21.28 -15.85 12.82
C ASP A 497 -21.11 -16.97 11.80
N LEU A 498 -20.04 -17.76 11.95
CA LEU A 498 -19.75 -18.92 11.10
C LEU A 498 -20.91 -19.93 11.05
N ASP A 499 -21.63 -20.05 12.16
CA ASP A 499 -22.77 -20.98 12.26
C ASP A 499 -23.99 -20.52 11.45
N ASN A 500 -24.07 -19.25 11.11
CA ASN A 500 -25.14 -18.67 10.31
C ASN A 500 -24.84 -18.70 8.80
N LEU A 501 -23.61 -19.04 8.42
CA LEU A 501 -23.24 -19.15 7.01
C LEU A 501 -23.75 -20.43 6.37
N LYS A 502 -24.12 -20.30 5.11
CA LYS A 502 -24.47 -21.43 4.23
C LYS A 502 -23.67 -21.33 2.95
N VAL A 503 -23.24 -22.47 2.40
CA VAL A 503 -22.66 -22.52 1.06
C VAL A 503 -23.68 -21.95 0.08
N GLY A 504 -23.22 -21.13 -0.85
CA GLY A 504 -24.06 -20.39 -1.80
C GLY A 504 -24.62 -19.05 -1.27
N MET A 505 -24.41 -18.72 0.00
CA MET A 505 -24.86 -17.44 0.55
C MET A 505 -24.12 -16.27 -0.11
N GLU A 506 -24.89 -15.32 -0.67
CA GLU A 506 -24.39 -14.09 -1.24
C GLU A 506 -24.12 -13.06 -0.13
N LEU A 507 -22.94 -12.47 -0.14
CA LEU A 507 -22.48 -11.48 0.84
C LEU A 507 -21.76 -10.33 0.12
N GLU A 508 -21.81 -9.16 0.73
CA GLU A 508 -20.89 -8.06 0.38
C GLU A 508 -19.73 -8.05 1.37
N GLY A 509 -18.53 -7.91 0.86
CA GLY A 509 -17.32 -7.85 1.66
C GLY A 509 -16.35 -6.78 1.19
N THR A 510 -15.47 -6.36 2.09
CA THR A 510 -14.42 -5.39 1.79
C THR A 510 -13.09 -6.11 1.60
N VAL A 511 -12.40 -5.86 0.49
CA VAL A 511 -11.06 -6.41 0.23
C VAL A 511 -10.07 -5.80 1.23
N ARG A 512 -9.49 -6.66 2.07
CA ARG A 512 -8.51 -6.25 3.11
C ARG A 512 -7.08 -6.36 2.65
N ASN A 513 -6.78 -7.36 1.84
CA ASN A 513 -5.45 -7.60 1.34
C ASN A 513 -5.51 -8.31 -0.01
N VAL A 514 -4.62 -7.93 -0.93
CA VAL A 514 -4.47 -8.54 -2.25
C VAL A 514 -3.06 -9.12 -2.34
N ILE A 515 -3.00 -10.43 -2.61
CA ILE A 515 -1.75 -11.20 -2.66
C ILE A 515 -1.71 -12.01 -3.97
N ASP A 516 -0.56 -12.55 -4.32
CA ASP A 516 -0.35 -13.21 -5.62
C ASP A 516 -1.31 -14.38 -5.92
N PHE A 517 -1.81 -15.07 -4.90
CA PHE A 517 -2.69 -16.21 -5.06
C PHE A 517 -4.17 -15.93 -4.78
N GLY A 518 -4.54 -14.67 -4.46
CA GLY A 518 -5.93 -14.32 -4.20
C GLY A 518 -6.10 -13.03 -3.42
N ALA A 519 -7.30 -12.83 -2.88
CA ALA A 519 -7.63 -11.68 -2.04
C ALA A 519 -8.29 -12.14 -0.74
N PHE A 520 -7.96 -11.48 0.35
CA PHE A 520 -8.67 -11.62 1.62
C PHE A 520 -9.77 -10.58 1.70
N VAL A 521 -10.99 -11.06 1.96
CA VAL A 521 -12.21 -10.25 1.98
C VAL A 521 -12.86 -10.34 3.35
N ASP A 522 -13.04 -9.19 3.99
CA ASP A 522 -13.80 -9.07 5.24
C ASP A 522 -15.29 -9.11 4.93
N ILE A 523 -15.92 -10.21 5.26
CA ILE A 523 -17.37 -10.41 5.17
C ILE A 523 -18.08 -10.27 6.52
N GLY A 524 -17.37 -9.79 7.56
CA GLY A 524 -17.89 -9.64 8.92
C GLY A 524 -17.69 -10.84 9.83
N LEU A 525 -16.86 -11.81 9.44
CA LEU A 525 -16.45 -12.94 10.28
C LEU A 525 -15.18 -12.62 11.08
N HIS A 526 -14.85 -13.51 12.04
CA HIS A 526 -13.60 -13.41 12.82
C HIS A 526 -12.35 -13.42 11.92
N ASN A 527 -12.32 -14.28 10.91
CA ASN A 527 -11.24 -14.37 9.92
C ASN A 527 -11.76 -13.91 8.58
N ASP A 528 -10.93 -13.16 7.85
CA ASP A 528 -11.26 -12.78 6.47
C ASP A 528 -11.42 -14.03 5.61
N GLY A 529 -12.39 -14.03 4.71
CA GLY A 529 -12.57 -15.08 3.72
C GLY A 529 -11.54 -14.96 2.62
N LEU A 530 -11.04 -16.09 2.11
CA LEU A 530 -10.11 -16.11 0.98
C LEU A 530 -10.88 -16.31 -0.33
N VAL A 531 -10.71 -15.38 -1.26
CA VAL A 531 -11.04 -15.55 -2.69
C VAL A 531 -9.76 -15.91 -3.41
N HIS A 532 -9.61 -17.17 -3.85
CA HIS A 532 -8.46 -17.61 -4.62
C HIS A 532 -8.44 -16.93 -6.00
N ILE A 533 -7.27 -16.76 -6.62
CA ILE A 533 -7.14 -16.10 -7.94
C ILE A 533 -8.05 -16.68 -9.01
N SER A 534 -8.28 -18.01 -9.02
CA SER A 534 -9.20 -18.68 -9.94
C SER A 534 -10.69 -18.42 -9.64
N GLU A 535 -11.00 -17.79 -8.54
CA GLU A 535 -12.35 -17.51 -8.06
C GLU A 535 -12.73 -16.02 -8.15
N ILE A 536 -11.81 -15.20 -8.69
CA ILE A 536 -12.01 -13.75 -8.82
C ILE A 536 -12.73 -13.41 -10.12
N SER A 537 -12.33 -14.04 -11.22
CA SER A 537 -12.88 -13.79 -12.56
C SER A 537 -12.97 -15.08 -13.37
N THR A 538 -13.95 -15.15 -14.28
CA THR A 538 -14.04 -16.19 -15.32
C THR A 538 -12.93 -16.05 -16.36
N ASP A 539 -12.42 -14.83 -16.56
CA ASP A 539 -11.30 -14.57 -17.45
C ASP A 539 -9.96 -14.85 -16.76
N TYR A 540 -8.98 -15.28 -17.53
CA TYR A 540 -7.64 -15.52 -17.00
C TYR A 540 -6.97 -14.21 -16.58
N ILE A 541 -6.64 -14.11 -15.29
CA ILE A 541 -5.87 -13.00 -14.72
C ILE A 541 -4.50 -13.50 -14.28
N LYS A 542 -3.47 -12.70 -14.50
CA LYS A 542 -2.09 -13.03 -14.07
C LYS A 542 -1.86 -12.74 -12.59
N HIS A 543 -2.51 -11.72 -12.08
CA HIS A 543 -2.42 -11.30 -10.69
C HIS A 543 -3.75 -10.73 -10.21
N PRO A 544 -4.18 -11.01 -8.96
CA PRO A 544 -5.44 -10.50 -8.41
C PRO A 544 -5.59 -8.97 -8.45
N SER A 545 -4.48 -8.23 -8.36
CA SER A 545 -4.47 -6.76 -8.43
C SER A 545 -4.78 -6.17 -9.82
N GLU A 546 -5.01 -7.01 -10.83
CA GLU A 546 -5.55 -6.56 -12.12
C GLU A 546 -7.05 -6.28 -12.03
N VAL A 547 -7.73 -6.91 -11.07
CA VAL A 547 -9.19 -6.86 -10.89
C VAL A 547 -9.58 -6.26 -9.55
N LEU A 548 -8.78 -6.49 -8.48
CA LEU A 548 -9.11 -6.11 -7.10
C LEU A 548 -8.07 -5.18 -6.50
N SER A 549 -8.55 -4.21 -5.72
CA SER A 549 -7.73 -3.32 -4.90
C SER A 549 -8.14 -3.40 -3.42
N VAL A 550 -7.22 -3.11 -2.52
CA VAL A 550 -7.54 -3.01 -1.09
C VAL A 550 -8.55 -1.89 -0.87
N GLY A 551 -9.62 -2.19 -0.13
CA GLY A 551 -10.73 -1.27 0.09
C GLY A 551 -11.92 -1.48 -0.85
N ASP A 552 -11.77 -2.25 -1.93
CA ASP A 552 -12.89 -2.54 -2.83
C ASP A 552 -14.00 -3.29 -2.09
N ILE A 553 -15.24 -2.91 -2.38
CA ILE A 553 -16.43 -3.63 -1.95
C ILE A 553 -16.82 -4.60 -3.05
N VAL A 554 -16.80 -5.88 -2.72
CA VAL A 554 -17.04 -6.96 -3.67
C VAL A 554 -18.19 -7.83 -3.23
N LYS A 555 -18.97 -8.27 -4.21
CA LYS A 555 -19.98 -9.31 -4.02
C LYS A 555 -19.29 -10.65 -4.07
N VAL A 556 -19.47 -11.46 -3.03
CA VAL A 556 -18.88 -12.79 -2.89
C VAL A 556 -19.91 -13.81 -2.51
N TYR A 557 -19.66 -15.05 -2.87
CA TYR A 557 -20.48 -16.20 -2.49
C TYR A 557 -19.66 -17.13 -1.60
N VAL A 558 -20.28 -17.69 -0.57
CA VAL A 558 -19.64 -18.69 0.31
C VAL A 558 -19.46 -19.99 -0.48
N LYS A 559 -18.22 -20.35 -0.78
CA LYS A 559 -17.87 -21.58 -1.51
C LYS A 559 -17.71 -22.77 -0.57
N GLU A 560 -16.96 -22.59 0.52
CA GLU A 560 -16.69 -23.66 1.48
C GLU A 560 -16.45 -23.10 2.88
N ILE A 561 -16.92 -23.81 3.91
CA ILE A 561 -16.81 -23.41 5.31
C ILE A 561 -15.98 -24.44 6.07
N PHE A 562 -14.82 -24.04 6.58
CA PHE A 562 -13.91 -24.85 7.38
C PHE A 562 -14.11 -24.55 8.87
N LYS A 563 -15.17 -25.12 9.49
CA LYS A 563 -15.55 -24.83 10.88
C LYS A 563 -14.43 -25.09 11.87
N ASP A 564 -13.68 -26.19 11.71
CA ASP A 564 -12.58 -26.59 12.60
C ASP A 564 -11.40 -25.58 12.59
N LYS A 565 -11.24 -24.86 11.48
CA LYS A 565 -10.16 -23.87 11.29
C LYS A 565 -10.65 -22.43 11.41
N GLY A 566 -11.95 -22.21 11.57
CA GLY A 566 -12.54 -20.89 11.58
C GLY A 566 -12.37 -20.11 10.27
N LYS A 567 -12.25 -20.79 9.13
CA LYS A 567 -11.94 -20.20 7.81
C LYS A 567 -13.09 -20.42 6.83
N VAL A 568 -13.19 -19.50 5.87
CA VAL A 568 -14.17 -19.56 4.77
C VAL A 568 -13.46 -19.32 3.45
N SER A 569 -13.77 -20.16 2.48
CA SER A 569 -13.41 -19.94 1.08
C SER A 569 -14.56 -19.25 0.38
N LEU A 570 -14.25 -18.23 -0.38
CA LEU A 570 -15.19 -17.40 -1.11
C LEU A 570 -14.94 -17.47 -2.60
N THR A 571 -15.96 -17.19 -3.39
CA THR A 571 -15.86 -17.00 -4.84
C THR A 571 -16.63 -15.76 -5.27
N MET A 572 -16.14 -15.05 -6.27
CA MET A 572 -16.85 -13.96 -6.94
C MET A 572 -17.65 -14.46 -8.13
N ILE A 573 -17.48 -15.74 -8.49
CA ILE A 573 -18.11 -16.39 -9.65
C ILE A 573 -19.28 -17.22 -9.14
N LYS A 574 -20.50 -16.79 -9.42
CA LYS A 574 -21.72 -17.42 -8.91
C LYS A 574 -21.87 -18.87 -9.34
N GLU A 575 -21.37 -19.21 -10.52
CA GLU A 575 -21.44 -20.57 -11.10
C GLU A 575 -20.49 -21.57 -10.41
N HIS A 576 -19.59 -21.11 -9.55
CA HIS A 576 -18.63 -21.96 -8.84
C HIS A 576 -19.10 -22.39 -7.44
N VAL A 577 -20.39 -22.14 -7.12
CA VAL A 577 -21.00 -22.48 -5.81
C VAL A 577 -21.89 -23.70 -5.91
#